data_e089568c71aa07e6bdb4ade39a7f2d5b
#
_entry.id   e089568c71aa07e6bdb4ade39a7f2d5b
#
_cell.length_a   1.000
_cell.length_b   1.000
_cell.length_c   1.000
_cell.angle_alpha   90.00
_cell.angle_beta   90.00
_cell.angle_gamma   90.00
#
_symmetry.space_group_name_H-M   'P 1'
#
loop_
_entity.id
_entity.type
_entity.pdbx_description
1 polymer ?
#
loop_
_entity_poly.entity_id
_entity_poly.type
_entity_poly.pdbx_seq_one_letter_code
_entity_poly.pdbx_strand_id
1 'polypeptide(L)'
;MKNLIIALLITFKGYSQQLNRTNDGYTEVVEVELSKKEIHQKLNEWVAVNYKSANSVVQLNTEDKLIVKGNFALSLSVTKYTFPYRINNTLTFSIRDNKYKIDLAPTGISSEGKSLSSLSLINRFIKSKLLSKEEYLVLNDETARKSFASMGYSEKKIEKSMKTLSRYNKTDYEDYLKNKANWDNAINSTFKSIKDYLNKSKTEEDW
;
A
#
# COMPACT_ATOMS: atom_id res chain seq x y z
N MET A 1 -2.44 -39.26 46.21
CA MET A 1 -2.42 -39.15 44.75
C MET A 1 -2.55 -37.67 44.40
N LYS A 2 -1.46 -37.04 43.97
CA LYS A 2 -1.43 -35.60 43.60
C LYS A 2 -1.61 -35.53 42.11
N ASN A 3 -2.74 -34.97 41.66
CA ASN A 3 -3.01 -34.70 40.25
C ASN A 3 -2.17 -33.50 39.80
N LEU A 4 -1.18 -33.77 38.97
CA LEU A 4 -0.36 -32.75 38.31
C LEU A 4 -1.10 -32.29 37.08
N ILE A 5 -1.75 -31.12 37.16
CA ILE A 5 -2.35 -30.44 36.00
C ILE A 5 -1.23 -29.69 35.28
N ILE A 6 -0.76 -30.24 34.17
CA ILE A 6 0.16 -29.55 33.26
C ILE A 6 -0.69 -28.59 32.43
N ALA A 7 -0.67 -27.31 32.82
CA ALA A 7 -1.22 -26.25 31.99
C ALA A 7 -0.29 -26.02 30.80
N LEU A 8 -0.69 -26.48 29.64
CA LEU A 8 0.00 -26.21 28.36
C LEU A 8 -0.25 -24.73 28.00
N LEU A 9 0.66 -23.86 28.41
CA LEU A 9 0.69 -22.46 27.96
C LEU A 9 1.07 -22.42 26.48
N ILE A 10 0.05 -22.46 25.63
CA ILE A 10 0.22 -22.12 24.21
C ILE A 10 0.46 -20.62 24.14
N THR A 11 1.73 -20.23 24.14
CA THR A 11 2.12 -18.85 23.83
C THR A 11 1.84 -18.61 22.36
N PHE A 12 0.67 -18.03 22.06
CA PHE A 12 0.47 -17.38 20.78
C PHE A 12 1.48 -16.25 20.67
N LYS A 13 2.61 -16.53 20.05
CA LYS A 13 3.48 -15.47 19.56
C LYS A 13 2.74 -14.80 18.43
N GLY A 14 1.94 -13.78 18.76
CA GLY A 14 1.44 -12.82 17.80
C GLY A 14 2.66 -12.13 17.18
N TYR A 15 3.22 -12.71 16.14
CA TYR A 15 4.17 -12.01 15.29
C TYR A 15 3.41 -10.86 14.64
N SER A 16 3.51 -9.68 15.22
CA SER A 16 3.27 -8.44 14.50
C SER A 16 4.35 -8.36 13.43
N GLN A 17 4.15 -9.06 12.32
CA GLN A 17 5.01 -8.93 11.15
C GLN A 17 4.84 -7.53 10.62
N GLN A 18 5.85 -6.73 10.83
CA GLN A 18 5.88 -5.35 10.39
C GLN A 18 5.96 -5.35 8.86
N LEU A 19 4.99 -4.69 8.23
CA LEU A 19 4.97 -4.50 6.78
C LEU A 19 6.30 -3.88 6.32
N ASN A 20 7.07 -4.62 5.55
CA ASN A 20 8.37 -4.17 5.10
C ASN A 20 8.22 -3.29 3.86
N ARG A 21 8.76 -2.07 3.91
CA ARG A 21 8.86 -1.19 2.77
C ARG A 21 10.08 -1.55 1.93
N THR A 22 9.89 -1.58 0.63
CA THR A 22 10.96 -1.73 -0.36
C THR A 22 11.14 -0.42 -1.14
N ASN A 23 12.12 -0.36 -2.04
CA ASN A 23 12.31 0.82 -2.89
C ASN A 23 11.10 1.11 -3.81
N ASP A 24 10.34 0.07 -4.18
CA ASP A 24 9.28 0.16 -5.18
C ASP A 24 7.89 -0.18 -4.62
N GLY A 25 7.77 -0.48 -3.31
CA GLY A 25 6.50 -0.85 -2.72
C GLY A 25 6.59 -1.46 -1.33
N TYR A 26 5.87 -2.55 -1.14
CA TYR A 26 5.71 -3.21 0.15
C TYR A 26 5.81 -4.71 0.00
N THR A 27 6.38 -5.38 0.99
CA THR A 27 6.52 -6.83 1.00
C THR A 27 6.24 -7.41 2.38
N GLU A 28 5.63 -8.59 2.41
CA GLU A 28 5.41 -9.36 3.62
C GLU A 28 5.49 -10.85 3.29
N VAL A 29 6.15 -11.62 4.15
CA VAL A 29 6.11 -13.10 4.11
C VAL A 29 5.16 -13.55 5.22
N VAL A 30 4.18 -14.37 4.87
CA VAL A 30 3.16 -14.87 5.78
C VAL A 30 3.29 -16.39 5.88
N GLU A 31 3.39 -16.90 7.10
CA GLU A 31 3.35 -18.34 7.39
C GLU A 31 1.91 -18.75 7.68
N VAL A 32 1.49 -19.87 7.12
CA VAL A 32 0.14 -20.44 7.26
C VAL A 32 0.22 -21.96 7.28
N GLU A 33 -0.72 -22.63 7.93
CA GLU A 33 -0.79 -24.10 7.95
C GLU A 33 -1.61 -24.65 6.76
N LEU A 34 -1.16 -24.30 5.54
CA LEU A 34 -1.82 -24.67 4.28
C LEU A 34 -0.78 -25.20 3.29
N SER A 35 -1.17 -26.19 2.50
CA SER A 35 -0.37 -26.64 1.35
C SER A 35 -0.31 -25.54 0.28
N LYS A 36 0.70 -25.59 -0.58
CA LYS A 36 0.85 -24.72 -1.74
C LYS A 36 -0.43 -24.63 -2.59
N LYS A 37 -1.08 -25.77 -2.84
CA LYS A 37 -2.33 -25.87 -3.60
C LYS A 37 -3.48 -25.14 -2.91
N GLU A 38 -3.64 -25.29 -1.59
CA GLU A 38 -4.69 -24.60 -0.84
C GLU A 38 -4.44 -23.10 -0.80
N ILE A 39 -3.20 -22.66 -0.59
CA ILE A 39 -2.84 -21.23 -0.64
C ILE A 39 -3.20 -20.66 -2.01
N HIS A 40 -2.79 -21.34 -3.10
CA HIS A 40 -3.07 -20.91 -4.46
C HIS A 40 -4.59 -20.80 -4.74
N GLN A 41 -5.37 -21.80 -4.32
CA GLN A 41 -6.82 -21.80 -4.45
C GLN A 41 -7.43 -20.62 -3.70
N LYS A 42 -7.14 -20.44 -2.41
CA LYS A 42 -7.66 -19.35 -1.58
C LYS A 42 -7.28 -17.97 -2.11
N LEU A 43 -6.08 -17.79 -2.66
CA LEU A 43 -5.69 -16.53 -3.30
C LEU A 43 -6.51 -16.25 -4.55
N ASN A 44 -6.80 -17.25 -5.39
CA ASN A 44 -7.69 -17.08 -6.54
C ASN A 44 -9.12 -16.73 -6.11
N GLU A 45 -9.65 -17.37 -5.07
CA GLU A 45 -10.96 -17.06 -4.48
C GLU A 45 -10.97 -15.62 -3.93
N TRP A 46 -9.92 -15.21 -3.20
CA TRP A 46 -9.79 -13.84 -2.72
C TRP A 46 -9.81 -12.82 -3.89
N VAL A 47 -9.13 -13.12 -4.99
CA VAL A 47 -9.17 -12.28 -6.20
C VAL A 47 -10.59 -12.23 -6.76
N ALA A 48 -11.28 -13.36 -6.87
CA ALA A 48 -12.64 -13.42 -7.41
C ALA A 48 -13.65 -12.60 -6.58
N VAL A 49 -13.50 -12.59 -5.25
CA VAL A 49 -14.36 -11.83 -4.33
C VAL A 49 -14.05 -10.33 -4.36
N ASN A 50 -12.78 -9.95 -4.47
CA ASN A 50 -12.36 -8.54 -4.32
C ASN A 50 -12.32 -7.76 -5.63
N TYR A 51 -12.36 -8.42 -6.79
CA TYR A 51 -12.35 -7.77 -8.09
C TYR A 51 -13.59 -8.13 -8.93
N LYS A 52 -14.21 -7.12 -9.54
CA LYS A 52 -15.43 -7.31 -10.36
C LYS A 52 -15.22 -8.26 -11.56
N SER A 53 -13.99 -8.36 -12.06
CA SER A 53 -13.61 -9.25 -13.15
C SER A 53 -12.23 -9.83 -12.87
N ALA A 54 -12.19 -11.01 -12.26
CA ALA A 54 -10.95 -11.71 -11.97
C ALA A 54 -10.10 -11.93 -13.22
N ASN A 55 -10.73 -12.33 -14.33
CA ASN A 55 -10.04 -12.60 -15.60
C ASN A 55 -9.33 -11.39 -16.19
N SER A 56 -9.82 -10.17 -15.93
CA SER A 56 -9.19 -8.95 -16.45
C SER A 56 -8.02 -8.45 -15.59
N VAL A 57 -7.96 -8.84 -14.33
CA VAL A 57 -6.92 -8.37 -13.40
C VAL A 57 -5.78 -9.38 -13.24
N VAL A 58 -6.03 -10.67 -13.43
CA VAL A 58 -5.01 -11.72 -13.35
C VAL A 58 -4.12 -11.67 -14.58
N GLN A 59 -2.81 -11.51 -14.36
CA GLN A 59 -1.80 -11.43 -15.42
C GLN A 59 -0.97 -12.71 -15.54
N LEU A 60 -0.79 -13.41 -14.43
CA LEU A 60 -0.12 -14.70 -14.35
C LEU A 60 -0.82 -15.52 -13.26
N ASN A 61 -1.08 -16.79 -13.56
CA ASN A 61 -1.69 -17.73 -12.62
C ASN A 61 -1.03 -19.10 -12.77
N THR A 62 -0.01 -19.34 -11.96
CA THR A 62 0.68 -20.64 -11.86
C THR A 62 0.63 -21.11 -10.41
N GLU A 63 0.90 -22.37 -10.14
CA GLU A 63 0.86 -22.94 -8.79
C GLU A 63 1.74 -22.25 -7.77
N ASP A 64 2.88 -21.67 -8.20
CA ASP A 64 3.88 -21.00 -7.36
C ASP A 64 3.84 -19.48 -7.47
N LYS A 65 3.05 -18.93 -8.40
CA LYS A 65 3.00 -17.48 -8.59
C LYS A 65 1.66 -17.01 -9.14
N LEU A 66 1.09 -16.01 -8.48
CA LEU A 66 -0.09 -15.28 -8.95
C LEU A 66 0.25 -13.80 -9.05
N ILE A 67 -0.02 -13.18 -10.20
CA ILE A 67 0.17 -11.74 -10.41
C ILE A 67 -1.17 -11.11 -10.76
N VAL A 68 -1.54 -10.08 -10.01
CA VAL A 68 -2.82 -9.37 -10.15
C VAL A 68 -2.55 -7.88 -10.31
N LYS A 69 -3.11 -7.27 -11.36
CA LYS A 69 -3.17 -5.81 -11.51
C LYS A 69 -4.49 -5.31 -10.99
N GLY A 70 -4.43 -4.47 -9.98
CA GLY A 70 -5.62 -3.94 -9.33
C GLY A 70 -5.51 -2.47 -8.96
N ASN A 71 -6.44 -2.02 -8.16
CA ASN A 71 -6.37 -0.72 -7.53
C ASN A 71 -7.05 -0.75 -6.16
N PHE A 72 -6.66 0.15 -5.30
CA PHE A 72 -7.36 0.44 -4.05
C PHE A 72 -7.76 1.92 -3.99
N ALA A 73 -8.86 2.19 -3.28
CA ALA A 73 -9.34 3.56 -3.08
C ALA A 73 -8.46 4.27 -2.04
N LEU A 74 -8.18 5.54 -2.30
CA LEU A 74 -7.44 6.41 -1.41
C LEU A 74 -8.07 7.80 -1.42
N SER A 75 -8.29 8.38 -0.24
CA SER A 75 -8.71 9.77 -0.10
C SER A 75 -7.51 10.63 0.27
N LEU A 76 -7.19 11.62 -0.57
CA LEU A 76 -6.13 12.58 -0.31
C LEU A 76 -6.72 13.95 0.02
N SER A 77 -6.21 14.56 1.08
CA SER A 77 -6.57 15.91 1.50
C SER A 77 -5.61 16.94 0.90
N VAL A 78 -6.15 18.03 0.40
CA VAL A 78 -5.41 19.20 -0.06
C VAL A 78 -6.10 20.43 0.51
N THR A 79 -5.46 21.08 1.45
CA THR A 79 -6.04 22.18 2.25
C THR A 79 -7.31 21.71 2.98
N LYS A 80 -8.48 22.22 2.66
CA LYS A 80 -9.78 21.81 3.24
C LYS A 80 -10.60 20.85 2.37
N TYR A 81 -10.07 20.43 1.24
CA TYR A 81 -10.78 19.57 0.32
C TYR A 81 -10.20 18.15 0.39
N THR A 82 -11.06 17.15 0.24
CA THR A 82 -10.67 15.74 0.14
C THR A 82 -11.12 15.21 -1.21
N PHE A 83 -10.18 14.63 -1.94
CA PHE A 83 -10.40 14.09 -3.27
C PHE A 83 -10.27 12.57 -3.26
N PRO A 84 -11.19 11.84 -3.91
CA PRO A 84 -11.07 10.40 -4.09
C PRO A 84 -10.07 10.10 -5.22
N TYR A 85 -9.18 9.18 -4.94
CA TYR A 85 -8.20 8.64 -5.89
C TYR A 85 -8.26 7.13 -5.91
N ARG A 86 -7.76 6.54 -6.99
CA ARG A 86 -7.46 5.12 -7.09
C ARG A 86 -5.97 4.94 -7.32
N ILE A 87 -5.36 4.10 -6.52
CA ILE A 87 -3.95 3.75 -6.64
C ILE A 87 -3.87 2.44 -7.41
N ASN A 88 -3.42 2.51 -8.65
CA ASN A 88 -3.16 1.34 -9.44
C ASN A 88 -1.94 0.60 -8.86
N ASN A 89 -2.01 -0.70 -8.79
CA ASN A 89 -0.95 -1.51 -8.21
C ASN A 89 -0.82 -2.86 -8.91
N THR A 90 0.33 -3.48 -8.70
CA THR A 90 0.55 -4.88 -9.01
C THR A 90 0.77 -5.62 -7.70
N LEU A 91 -0.07 -6.63 -7.44
CA LEU A 91 0.12 -7.61 -6.38
C LEU A 91 0.80 -8.83 -6.98
N THR A 92 1.90 -9.25 -6.40
CA THR A 92 2.60 -10.48 -6.75
C THR A 92 2.62 -11.40 -5.54
N PHE A 93 2.06 -12.59 -5.69
CA PHE A 93 2.13 -13.65 -4.71
C PHE A 93 3.15 -14.68 -5.15
N SER A 94 4.11 -15.01 -4.28
CA SER A 94 5.01 -16.16 -4.44
C SER A 94 4.62 -17.20 -3.41
N ILE A 95 4.28 -18.42 -3.87
CA ILE A 95 3.57 -19.43 -3.08
C ILE A 95 4.50 -20.63 -2.86
N ARG A 96 4.55 -21.11 -1.62
CA ARG A 96 5.23 -22.35 -1.22
C ARG A 96 4.37 -23.08 -0.17
N ASP A 97 4.71 -24.31 0.15
CA ASP A 97 4.06 -24.99 1.26
C ASP A 97 4.29 -24.21 2.56
N ASN A 98 3.22 -24.06 3.34
CA ASN A 98 3.16 -23.40 4.64
C ASN A 98 3.53 -21.90 4.65
N LYS A 99 3.69 -21.26 3.49
CA LYS A 99 3.96 -19.81 3.41
C LYS A 99 3.70 -19.22 2.05
N TYR A 100 3.44 -17.93 2.06
CA TYR A 100 3.40 -17.12 0.83
C TYR A 100 4.03 -15.75 1.08
N LYS A 101 4.52 -15.15 0.01
CA LYS A 101 5.03 -13.78 0.03
C LYS A 101 4.09 -12.90 -0.78
N ILE A 102 3.76 -11.74 -0.24
CA ILE A 102 3.01 -10.69 -0.94
C ILE A 102 4.00 -9.57 -1.27
N ASP A 103 4.07 -9.19 -2.54
CA ASP A 103 4.72 -7.97 -2.98
C ASP A 103 3.65 -7.06 -3.58
N LEU A 104 3.50 -5.83 -3.08
CA LEU A 104 2.59 -4.81 -3.60
C LEU A 104 3.41 -3.66 -4.15
N ALA A 105 3.33 -3.44 -5.45
CA ALA A 105 3.98 -2.33 -6.16
C ALA A 105 2.92 -1.35 -6.68
N PRO A 106 2.80 -0.14 -6.13
CA PRO A 106 1.97 0.91 -6.71
C PRO A 106 2.55 1.34 -8.07
N THR A 107 1.70 1.43 -9.09
CA THR A 107 2.11 1.69 -10.47
C THR A 107 1.56 3.00 -11.04
N GLY A 108 0.57 3.61 -10.40
CA GLY A 108 -0.01 4.86 -10.86
C GLY A 108 -1.14 5.35 -9.96
N ILE A 109 -1.58 6.58 -10.22
CA ILE A 109 -2.74 7.21 -9.55
C ILE A 109 -3.74 7.58 -10.64
N SER A 110 -5.02 7.34 -10.37
CA SER A 110 -6.11 7.82 -11.22
C SER A 110 -7.19 8.50 -10.39
N SER A 111 -7.87 9.49 -10.99
CA SER A 111 -9.05 10.13 -10.43
C SER A 111 -10.10 10.21 -11.53
N GLU A 112 -11.35 9.85 -11.21
CA GLU A 112 -12.48 9.84 -12.16
C GLU A 112 -12.19 9.12 -13.48
N GLY A 113 -11.40 8.04 -13.43
CA GLY A 113 -11.02 7.27 -14.62
C GLY A 113 -9.87 7.87 -15.45
N LYS A 114 -9.36 9.04 -15.09
CA LYS A 114 -8.22 9.67 -15.75
C LYS A 114 -6.93 9.31 -15.02
N SER A 115 -5.94 8.83 -15.76
CA SER A 115 -4.59 8.61 -15.22
C SER A 115 -3.94 9.94 -14.91
N LEU A 116 -3.44 10.09 -13.69
CA LEU A 116 -2.64 11.24 -13.29
C LEU A 116 -1.17 10.82 -13.36
N SER A 117 -0.35 11.55 -14.11
CA SER A 117 1.08 11.26 -14.32
C SER A 117 1.95 11.58 -13.09
N SER A 118 1.50 11.24 -11.90
CA SER A 118 2.12 11.65 -10.65
C SER A 118 2.87 10.50 -9.96
N LEU A 119 3.87 9.91 -10.64
CA LEU A 119 4.86 9.02 -10.02
C LEU A 119 5.59 9.72 -8.85
N SER A 120 5.74 11.04 -8.90
CA SER A 120 6.35 11.83 -7.81
C SER A 120 5.55 11.74 -6.51
N LEU A 121 4.22 11.75 -6.59
CA LEU A 121 3.35 11.60 -5.41
C LEU A 121 3.45 10.19 -4.81
N ILE A 122 3.43 9.16 -5.66
CA ILE A 122 3.62 7.76 -5.25
C ILE A 122 4.96 7.59 -4.56
N ASN A 123 6.04 8.06 -5.20
CA ASN A 123 7.39 7.96 -4.64
C ASN A 123 7.51 8.66 -3.29
N ARG A 124 6.80 9.76 -3.07
CA ARG A 124 6.77 10.47 -1.80
C ARG A 124 6.17 9.62 -0.68
N PHE A 125 5.14 8.81 -0.94
CA PHE A 125 4.52 7.94 0.06
C PHE A 125 5.22 6.59 0.20
N ILE A 126 5.80 6.03 -0.86
CA ILE A 126 6.52 4.75 -0.81
C ILE A 126 7.90 4.92 -0.17
N LYS A 127 8.71 5.87 -0.68
CA LYS A 127 10.12 6.00 -0.30
C LYS A 127 10.34 6.59 1.08
N SER A 128 9.35 7.24 1.65
CA SER A 128 9.58 7.97 2.87
C SER A 128 9.25 7.15 4.13
N LYS A 129 10.27 6.87 4.94
CA LYS A 129 10.17 7.14 6.37
C LYS A 129 9.31 8.41 6.51
N LEU A 130 8.45 8.47 7.52
CA LEU A 130 7.72 9.71 7.82
C LEU A 130 8.73 10.87 7.87
N LEU A 131 8.58 11.83 6.94
CA LEU A 131 9.48 12.98 6.89
C LEU A 131 9.22 13.87 8.09
N SER A 132 10.28 14.42 8.69
CA SER A 132 10.14 15.55 9.60
C SER A 132 9.57 16.76 8.84
N LYS A 133 9.11 17.76 9.57
CA LYS A 133 8.59 18.97 8.92
C LYS A 133 9.66 19.66 8.09
N GLU A 134 10.86 19.70 8.59
CA GLU A 134 12.03 20.32 7.93
C GLU A 134 12.37 19.56 6.64
N GLU A 135 12.47 18.22 6.70
CA GLU A 135 12.71 17.38 5.53
C GLU A 135 11.61 17.54 4.47
N TYR A 136 10.36 17.61 4.90
CA TYR A 136 9.20 17.82 4.02
C TYR A 136 9.26 19.17 3.30
N LEU A 137 9.58 20.24 4.02
CA LEU A 137 9.67 21.58 3.45
C LEU A 137 10.82 21.70 2.43
N VAL A 138 12.00 21.13 2.74
CA VAL A 138 13.13 21.07 1.81
C VAL A 138 12.75 20.33 0.53
N LEU A 139 12.14 19.14 0.65
CA LEU A 139 11.72 18.36 -0.50
C LEU A 139 10.68 19.07 -1.37
N ASN A 140 9.73 19.78 -0.74
CA ASN A 140 8.72 20.55 -1.46
C ASN A 140 9.35 21.73 -2.21
N ASP A 141 10.25 22.47 -1.57
CA ASP A 141 10.96 23.58 -2.19
C ASP A 141 11.76 23.12 -3.42
N GLU A 142 12.53 22.05 -3.30
CA GLU A 142 13.29 21.49 -4.42
C GLU A 142 12.38 21.06 -5.57
N THR A 143 11.27 20.39 -5.24
CA THR A 143 10.31 19.91 -6.24
C THR A 143 9.63 21.07 -6.97
N ALA A 144 9.22 22.11 -6.24
CA ALA A 144 8.61 23.30 -6.82
C ALA A 144 9.57 24.06 -7.71
N ARG A 145 10.83 24.26 -7.27
CA ARG A 145 11.87 24.90 -8.08
C ARG A 145 12.13 24.16 -9.40
N LYS A 146 12.28 22.84 -9.34
CA LYS A 146 12.45 21.98 -10.54
C LYS A 146 11.25 22.10 -11.47
N SER A 147 10.02 22.13 -10.94
CA SER A 147 8.81 22.29 -11.73
C SER A 147 8.76 23.65 -12.43
N PHE A 148 9.03 24.75 -11.72
CA PHE A 148 9.05 26.08 -12.34
C PHE A 148 10.17 26.23 -13.39
N ALA A 149 11.34 25.64 -13.13
CA ALA A 149 12.44 25.63 -14.11
C ALA A 149 12.04 24.87 -15.38
N SER A 150 11.37 23.72 -15.25
CA SER A 150 10.89 22.95 -16.40
C SER A 150 9.80 23.67 -17.21
N MET A 151 9.06 24.60 -16.57
CA MET A 151 8.11 25.50 -17.24
C MET A 151 8.76 26.71 -17.92
N GLY A 152 10.11 26.80 -17.89
CA GLY A 152 10.86 27.88 -18.50
C GLY A 152 10.85 29.20 -17.71
N TYR A 153 10.55 29.14 -16.39
CA TYR A 153 10.58 30.35 -15.55
C TYR A 153 12.01 30.80 -15.31
N SER A 154 12.24 32.12 -15.42
CA SER A 154 13.52 32.73 -15.01
C SER A 154 13.70 32.63 -13.49
N GLU A 155 14.96 32.63 -13.02
CA GLU A 155 15.27 32.54 -11.59
C GLU A 155 14.51 33.58 -10.74
N LYS A 156 14.47 34.84 -11.23
CA LYS A 156 13.69 35.93 -10.58
C LYS A 156 12.20 35.58 -10.43
N LYS A 157 11.60 34.90 -11.42
CA LYS A 157 10.19 34.48 -11.39
C LYS A 157 10.02 33.31 -10.46
N ILE A 158 10.99 32.38 -10.44
CA ILE A 158 11.01 31.24 -9.49
C ILE A 158 11.00 31.75 -8.06
N GLU A 159 11.93 32.65 -7.71
CA GLU A 159 12.04 33.25 -6.36
C GLU A 159 10.74 33.94 -5.92
N LYS A 160 10.11 34.70 -6.82
CA LYS A 160 8.79 35.31 -6.54
C LYS A 160 7.70 34.28 -6.28
N SER A 161 7.68 33.21 -7.07
CA SER A 161 6.69 32.11 -6.92
C SER A 161 6.91 31.35 -5.62
N MET A 162 8.17 31.08 -5.24
CA MET A 162 8.52 30.40 -3.99
C MET A 162 8.10 31.21 -2.76
N LYS A 163 8.24 32.54 -2.76
CA LYS A 163 7.73 33.41 -1.67
C LYS A 163 6.21 33.31 -1.52
N THR A 164 5.49 33.08 -2.59
CA THR A 164 4.04 32.89 -2.55
C THR A 164 3.71 31.51 -1.99
N LEU A 165 4.36 30.47 -2.43
CA LEU A 165 4.19 29.09 -1.96
C LEU A 165 4.49 28.94 -0.45
N SER A 166 5.54 29.60 0.05
CA SER A 166 5.90 29.49 1.47
C SER A 166 4.78 29.93 2.44
N ARG A 167 3.83 30.75 1.98
CA ARG A 167 2.65 31.14 2.76
C ARG A 167 1.61 30.02 2.91
N TYR A 168 1.60 29.07 1.99
CA TYR A 168 0.69 27.90 2.01
C TYR A 168 1.27 26.69 2.73
N ASN A 169 2.59 26.66 2.94
CA ASN A 169 3.31 25.51 3.50
C ASN A 169 2.93 25.14 4.95
N LYS A 170 2.20 25.98 5.68
CA LYS A 170 1.80 25.65 7.06
C LYS A 170 0.74 24.52 7.10
N THR A 171 -0.20 24.51 6.16
CA THR A 171 -1.25 23.49 6.08
C THR A 171 -0.80 22.25 5.32
N ASP A 172 0.16 22.41 4.41
CA ASP A 172 0.63 21.32 3.53
C ASP A 172 1.29 20.16 4.30
N TYR A 173 1.98 20.45 5.41
CA TYR A 173 2.59 19.38 6.21
C TYR A 173 1.56 18.58 7.00
N GLU A 174 0.51 19.21 7.50
CA GLU A 174 -0.61 18.52 8.17
C GLU A 174 -1.37 17.64 7.17
N ASP A 175 -1.62 18.14 5.97
CA ASP A 175 -2.19 17.37 4.86
C ASP A 175 -1.28 16.20 4.49
N TYR A 176 0.04 16.39 4.44
CA TYR A 176 0.99 15.31 4.21
C TYR A 176 0.88 14.20 5.26
N LEU A 177 0.85 14.56 6.55
CA LEU A 177 0.72 13.58 7.63
C LEU A 177 -0.57 12.78 7.52
N LYS A 178 -1.70 13.46 7.28
CA LYS A 178 -3.01 12.83 7.07
C LYS A 178 -3.01 11.91 5.84
N ASN A 179 -2.47 12.39 4.74
CA ASN A 179 -2.40 11.63 3.49
C ASN A 179 -1.49 10.41 3.64
N LYS A 180 -0.39 10.54 4.38
CA LYS A 180 0.51 9.43 4.69
C LYS A 180 -0.18 8.37 5.54
N ALA A 181 -0.93 8.79 6.55
CA ALA A 181 -1.72 7.86 7.38
C ALA A 181 -2.79 7.14 6.55
N ASN A 182 -3.52 7.85 5.68
CA ASN A 182 -4.51 7.26 4.78
C ASN A 182 -3.88 6.25 3.82
N TRP A 183 -2.69 6.57 3.29
CA TRP A 183 -1.92 5.68 2.44
C TRP A 183 -1.53 4.39 3.17
N ASP A 184 -0.91 4.52 4.35
CA ASP A 184 -0.48 3.37 5.15
C ASP A 184 -1.67 2.49 5.58
N ASN A 185 -2.79 3.11 5.94
CA ASN A 185 -4.02 2.39 6.27
C ASN A 185 -4.59 1.60 5.07
N ALA A 186 -4.57 2.17 3.87
CA ALA A 186 -5.04 1.49 2.67
C ALA A 186 -4.17 0.26 2.34
N ILE A 187 -2.85 0.41 2.43
CA ILE A 187 -1.91 -0.71 2.24
C ILE A 187 -2.13 -1.79 3.31
N ASN A 188 -2.13 -1.42 4.58
CA ASN A 188 -2.35 -2.36 5.69
C ASN A 188 -3.69 -3.10 5.56
N SER A 189 -4.76 -2.40 5.16
CA SER A 189 -6.08 -3.01 4.94
C SER A 189 -6.06 -4.04 3.81
N THR A 190 -5.31 -3.77 2.74
CA THR A 190 -5.14 -4.73 1.63
C THR A 190 -4.43 -6.00 2.10
N PHE A 191 -3.30 -5.87 2.79
CA PHE A 191 -2.57 -7.02 3.33
C PHE A 191 -3.40 -7.79 4.37
N LYS A 192 -4.09 -7.07 5.25
CA LYS A 192 -4.99 -7.67 6.24
C LYS A 192 -6.10 -8.47 5.57
N SER A 193 -6.76 -7.93 4.56
CA SER A 193 -7.83 -8.61 3.82
C SER A 193 -7.35 -9.94 3.22
N ILE A 194 -6.15 -9.98 2.66
CA ILE A 194 -5.54 -11.19 2.12
C ILE A 194 -5.31 -12.21 3.25
N LYS A 195 -4.67 -11.78 4.34
CA LYS A 195 -4.36 -12.65 5.49
C LYS A 195 -5.62 -13.21 6.14
N ASP A 196 -6.62 -12.37 6.37
CA ASP A 196 -7.88 -12.79 6.97
C ASP A 196 -8.60 -13.83 6.09
N TYR A 197 -8.55 -13.66 4.76
CA TYR A 197 -9.17 -14.61 3.84
C TYR A 197 -8.48 -15.99 3.87
N LEU A 198 -7.14 -16.02 3.87
CA LEU A 198 -6.40 -17.27 3.92
C LEU A 198 -6.53 -17.99 5.27
N ASN A 199 -6.73 -17.23 6.35
CA ASN A 199 -6.88 -17.78 7.70
C ASN A 199 -8.32 -18.25 8.04
N LYS A 200 -9.31 -17.97 7.18
CA LYS A 200 -10.66 -18.52 7.38
C LYS A 200 -10.61 -20.04 7.36
N SER A 201 -11.09 -20.65 8.44
CA SER A 201 -11.17 -22.10 8.53
C SER A 201 -12.21 -22.66 7.55
N LYS A 202 -12.01 -23.89 7.06
CA LYS A 202 -12.97 -24.58 6.19
C LYS A 202 -14.33 -24.83 6.88
N THR A 203 -14.41 -24.67 8.20
CA THR A 203 -15.61 -24.94 9.00
C THR A 203 -16.72 -23.90 8.84
N GLU A 204 -16.47 -22.78 8.15
CA GLU A 204 -17.52 -21.78 7.84
C GLU A 204 -18.20 -22.02 6.48
N GLU A 205 -17.80 -23.06 5.74
CA GLU A 205 -18.35 -23.41 4.42
C GLU A 205 -19.31 -24.62 4.45
N ASP A 206 -19.59 -25.21 5.62
CA ASP A 206 -20.63 -26.25 5.77
C ASP A 206 -22.02 -25.60 5.81
N TRP A 207 -22.62 -25.53 4.63
CA TRP A 207 -24.04 -25.22 4.42
C TRP A 207 -24.78 -26.37 3.75
#